data_9c850597544e3c5bfcb1f52148d72c7a
#
_entry.id   9c850597544e3c5bfcb1f52148d72c7a
#
_cell.length_a   1.000
_cell.length_b   1.000
_cell.length_c   1.000
_cell.angle_alpha   90.00
_cell.angle_beta   90.00
_cell.angle_gamma   90.00
#
_symmetry.space_group_name_H-M   'P 1'
#
loop_
_entity.id
_entity.type
_entity.pdbx_description
1 polymer ?
#
loop_
_entity_poly.entity_id
_entity_poly.type
_entity_poly.pdbx_seq_one_letter_code
_entity_poly.pdbx_strand_id
1 'polypeptide(L)'
;EKAVEHMGVPVVILGQKSEKYPCIYHDDEGAACAMMEELLKSGCRRPAYIGVDRRDKAAGENRYRGACHALEKSGLHMDEVPYRVAAFSAQGGYQAMTEMLADGKRPDGVLCATDMIAAGVLSCLSERGITVPGEMKVAGMGHGTIADLLCPRLTTVHYHYHTSGREAADLLLDLMEKRGDSRNRGC
;
A
#
# COMPACT_ATOMS: atom_id res chain seq x y z
N GLU A 1 -11.01 2.45 -16.37
CA GLU A 1 -11.42 3.61 -17.17
C GLU A 1 -12.49 3.26 -18.20
N LYS A 2 -12.36 2.14 -18.96
CA LYS A 2 -13.36 1.71 -19.97
C LYS A 2 -14.80 1.59 -19.42
N ALA A 3 -14.96 1.18 -18.15
CA ALA A 3 -16.29 1.02 -17.54
C ALA A 3 -17.01 2.36 -17.31
N VAL A 4 -16.28 3.47 -17.17
CA VAL A 4 -16.85 4.81 -16.91
C VAL A 4 -17.06 5.65 -18.17
N GLU A 5 -16.46 5.27 -19.30
CA GLU A 5 -16.53 6.03 -20.56
C GLU A 5 -17.96 6.29 -21.07
N HIS A 6 -18.88 5.40 -20.76
CA HIS A 6 -20.25 5.42 -21.26
C HIS A 6 -21.31 5.82 -20.21
N MET A 7 -20.88 6.19 -19.00
CA MET A 7 -21.83 6.48 -17.90
C MET A 7 -22.62 7.78 -18.08
N GLY A 8 -22.14 8.72 -18.90
CA GLY A 8 -22.84 9.98 -19.16
C GLY A 8 -23.01 10.90 -17.94
N VAL A 9 -22.38 10.61 -16.81
CA VAL A 9 -22.42 11.33 -15.54
C VAL A 9 -21.03 11.86 -15.17
N PRO A 10 -20.92 12.88 -14.29
CA PRO A 10 -19.64 13.27 -13.72
C PRO A 10 -18.98 12.11 -12.97
N VAL A 11 -17.67 11.99 -13.09
CA VAL A 11 -16.88 10.92 -12.46
C VAL A 11 -15.62 11.52 -11.85
N VAL A 12 -15.30 11.12 -10.62
CA VAL A 12 -14.03 11.38 -9.95
C VAL A 12 -13.41 10.02 -9.59
N ILE A 13 -12.15 9.81 -9.93
CA ILE A 13 -11.39 8.60 -9.55
C ILE A 13 -10.77 8.84 -8.18
N LEU A 14 -10.97 7.92 -7.25
CA LEU A 14 -10.36 7.98 -5.93
C LEU A 14 -9.36 6.81 -5.75
N GLY A 15 -8.18 7.13 -5.22
CA GLY A 15 -7.14 6.16 -4.87
C GLY A 15 -6.16 5.79 -5.99
N GLN A 16 -6.41 6.30 -7.21
CA GLN A 16 -5.53 6.04 -8.35
C GLN A 16 -5.41 7.28 -9.25
N LYS A 17 -4.22 7.57 -9.74
CA LYS A 17 -3.99 8.63 -10.73
C LYS A 17 -4.68 8.28 -12.06
N SER A 18 -5.36 9.25 -12.64
CA SER A 18 -5.97 9.16 -13.97
C SER A 18 -5.55 10.38 -14.81
N GLU A 19 -5.23 10.15 -16.08
CA GLU A 19 -4.96 11.22 -17.05
C GLU A 19 -6.24 11.73 -17.71
N LYS A 20 -7.30 10.94 -17.66
CA LYS A 20 -8.55 11.18 -18.39
C LYS A 20 -9.65 11.78 -17.51
N TYR A 21 -9.66 11.49 -16.23
CA TYR A 21 -10.68 11.91 -15.29
C TYR A 21 -10.06 12.66 -14.11
N PRO A 22 -10.78 13.63 -13.53
CA PRO A 22 -10.40 14.20 -12.24
C PRO A 22 -10.17 13.11 -11.22
N CYS A 23 -9.10 13.20 -10.44
CA CYS A 23 -8.72 12.15 -9.51
C CYS A 23 -8.10 12.71 -8.23
N ILE A 24 -8.37 12.03 -7.13
CA ILE A 24 -7.69 12.20 -5.83
C ILE A 24 -6.92 10.90 -5.58
N TYR A 25 -5.63 10.98 -5.37
CA TYR A 25 -4.77 9.81 -5.15
C TYR A 25 -3.67 10.13 -4.14
N HIS A 26 -3.04 9.07 -3.62
CA HIS A 26 -1.94 9.16 -2.67
C HIS A 26 -0.60 8.96 -3.39
N ASP A 27 0.47 9.47 -2.79
CA ASP A 27 1.84 9.17 -3.22
C ASP A 27 2.26 7.80 -2.68
N ASP A 28 1.74 6.74 -3.30
CA ASP A 28 2.05 5.35 -2.91
C ASP A 28 3.52 5.00 -3.08
N GLU A 29 4.19 5.58 -4.08
CA GLU A 29 5.61 5.34 -4.35
C GLU A 29 6.47 6.01 -3.28
N GLY A 30 6.26 7.30 -3.00
CA GLY A 30 6.99 8.01 -1.95
C GLY A 30 6.74 7.43 -0.56
N ALA A 31 5.48 7.02 -0.28
CA ALA A 31 5.12 6.39 0.98
C ALA A 31 5.85 5.04 1.18
N ALA A 32 5.89 4.19 0.17
CA ALA A 32 6.59 2.90 0.25
C ALA A 32 8.12 3.08 0.35
N CYS A 33 8.67 4.07 -0.35
CA CYS A 33 10.08 4.44 -0.22
C CYS A 33 10.39 4.85 1.23
N ALA A 34 9.61 5.75 1.80
CA ALA A 34 9.80 6.20 3.18
C ALA A 34 9.69 5.06 4.20
N MET A 35 8.72 4.16 4.03
CA MET A 35 8.54 3.01 4.93
C MET A 35 9.69 2.00 4.84
N MET A 36 10.21 1.71 3.67
CA MET A 36 11.38 0.85 3.51
C MET A 36 12.63 1.52 4.09
N GLU A 37 12.81 2.83 3.85
CA GLU A 37 13.90 3.59 4.48
C GLU A 37 13.82 3.56 6.01
N GLU A 38 12.61 3.65 6.58
CA GLU A 38 12.42 3.57 8.04
C GLU A 38 12.82 2.20 8.60
N LEU A 39 12.45 1.11 7.92
CA LEU A 39 12.92 -0.22 8.29
C LEU A 39 14.46 -0.30 8.28
N LEU A 40 15.10 0.20 7.24
CA LEU A 40 16.57 0.19 7.12
C LEU A 40 17.23 1.07 8.20
N LYS A 41 16.70 2.28 8.45
CA LYS A 41 17.18 3.19 9.51
C LYS A 41 17.01 2.59 10.90
N SER A 42 15.98 1.79 11.13
CA SER A 42 15.77 1.09 12.40
C SER A 42 16.74 -0.07 12.66
N GLY A 43 17.71 -0.28 11.75
CA GLY A 43 18.78 -1.27 11.86
C GLY A 43 18.47 -2.60 11.15
N CYS A 44 17.43 -2.67 10.32
CA CYS A 44 17.21 -3.81 9.44
C CYS A 44 18.35 -3.96 8.44
N ARG A 45 18.94 -5.14 8.37
CA ARG A 45 20.06 -5.46 7.48
C ARG A 45 19.70 -6.46 6.39
N ARG A 46 18.65 -7.22 6.59
CA ARG A 46 18.11 -8.20 5.65
C ARG A 46 16.63 -7.92 5.44
N PRO A 47 16.30 -6.81 4.72
CA PRO A 47 14.92 -6.47 4.45
C PRO A 47 14.25 -7.52 3.57
N ALA A 48 12.92 -7.57 3.65
CA ALA A 48 12.05 -8.31 2.74
C ALA A 48 10.88 -7.46 2.31
N TYR A 49 10.23 -7.81 1.21
CA TYR A 49 9.03 -7.16 0.74
C TYR A 49 7.93 -8.17 0.42
N ILE A 50 6.72 -7.94 0.94
CA ILE A 50 5.51 -8.69 0.57
C ILE A 50 4.55 -7.71 -0.09
N GLY A 51 4.52 -7.78 -1.42
CA GLY A 51 3.69 -6.94 -2.27
C GLY A 51 2.38 -7.60 -2.67
N VAL A 52 1.64 -6.94 -3.54
CA VAL A 52 0.47 -7.48 -4.23
C VAL A 52 0.70 -7.49 -5.74
N ASP A 53 -0.25 -8.02 -6.50
CA ASP A 53 -0.15 -8.10 -7.96
C ASP A 53 0.11 -6.70 -8.55
N ARG A 54 1.17 -6.56 -9.32
CA ARG A 54 1.61 -5.28 -9.93
C ARG A 54 0.66 -4.75 -11.03
N ARG A 55 -0.35 -5.52 -11.40
CA ARG A 55 -1.46 -5.00 -12.21
C ARG A 55 -2.28 -3.96 -11.46
N ASP A 56 -2.33 -4.03 -10.13
CA ASP A 56 -2.79 -2.91 -9.31
C ASP A 56 -1.74 -1.79 -9.36
N LYS A 57 -2.15 -0.62 -9.84
CA LYS A 57 -1.22 0.49 -10.07
C LYS A 57 -0.78 1.18 -8.78
N ALA A 58 -1.68 1.31 -7.81
CA ALA A 58 -1.40 1.99 -6.55
C ALA A 58 -0.63 1.07 -5.58
N ALA A 59 -1.29 0.04 -5.07
CA ALA A 59 -0.72 -0.83 -4.04
C ALA A 59 0.28 -1.87 -4.59
N GLY A 60 0.13 -2.26 -5.85
CA GLY A 60 1.04 -3.20 -6.51
C GLY A 60 2.27 -2.52 -7.11
N GLU A 61 2.09 -1.76 -8.18
CA GLU A 61 3.21 -1.20 -8.94
C GLU A 61 3.92 -0.07 -8.22
N ASN A 62 3.16 0.97 -7.77
CA ASN A 62 3.79 2.16 -7.19
C ASN A 62 4.49 1.84 -5.87
N ARG A 63 3.86 1.04 -4.97
CA ARG A 63 4.50 0.64 -3.72
C ARG A 63 5.72 -0.24 -3.95
N TYR A 64 5.68 -1.13 -4.95
CA TYR A 64 6.84 -1.93 -5.34
C TYR A 64 8.01 -1.02 -5.79
N ARG A 65 7.74 -0.05 -6.67
CA ARG A 65 8.75 0.91 -7.14
C ARG A 65 9.34 1.74 -5.99
N GLY A 66 8.51 2.19 -5.07
CA GLY A 66 8.97 2.91 -3.88
C GLY A 66 9.91 2.08 -3.02
N ALA A 67 9.58 0.81 -2.78
CA ALA A 67 10.45 -0.12 -2.06
C ALA A 67 11.78 -0.33 -2.80
N CYS A 68 11.77 -0.49 -4.14
CA CYS A 68 12.98 -0.58 -4.96
C CYS A 68 13.86 0.66 -4.80
N HIS A 69 13.30 1.87 -4.89
CA HIS A 69 14.06 3.11 -4.75
C HIS A 69 14.76 3.23 -3.38
N ALA A 70 14.11 2.82 -2.31
CA ALA A 70 14.73 2.83 -0.98
C ALA A 70 15.88 1.82 -0.85
N LEU A 71 15.70 0.64 -1.42
CA LEU A 71 16.74 -0.40 -1.44
C LEU A 71 17.94 0.08 -2.25
N GLU A 72 17.74 0.60 -3.45
CA GLU A 72 18.81 1.12 -4.32
C GLU A 72 19.62 2.22 -3.65
N LYS A 73 18.98 3.17 -2.94
CA LYS A 73 19.65 4.19 -2.14
C LYS A 73 20.54 3.62 -1.04
N SER A 74 20.23 2.40 -0.55
CA SER A 74 21.01 1.70 0.46
C SER A 74 22.01 0.69 -0.11
N GLY A 75 22.15 0.64 -1.44
CA GLY A 75 23.06 -0.26 -2.14
C GLY A 75 22.56 -1.70 -2.27
N LEU A 76 21.25 -1.91 -2.12
CA LEU A 76 20.59 -3.20 -2.32
C LEU A 76 19.70 -3.14 -3.56
N HIS A 77 19.46 -4.30 -4.20
CA HIS A 77 18.51 -4.42 -5.28
C HIS A 77 17.38 -5.39 -4.92
N MET A 78 16.18 -5.19 -5.49
CA MET A 78 15.00 -6.01 -5.16
C MET A 78 15.17 -7.49 -5.49
N ASP A 79 15.97 -7.85 -6.49
CA ASP A 79 16.31 -9.24 -6.84
C ASP A 79 17.22 -9.94 -5.80
N GLU A 80 17.91 -9.18 -4.98
CA GLU A 80 18.71 -9.68 -3.86
C GLU A 80 17.89 -9.86 -2.57
N VAL A 81 16.69 -9.31 -2.54
CA VAL A 81 15.81 -9.21 -1.36
C VAL A 81 14.70 -10.27 -1.44
N PRO A 82 14.38 -10.99 -0.35
CA PRO A 82 13.21 -11.86 -0.34
C PRO A 82 11.93 -11.11 -0.70
N TYR A 83 11.29 -11.50 -1.81
CA TYR A 83 10.07 -10.90 -2.32
C TYR A 83 8.98 -11.95 -2.54
N ARG A 84 7.75 -11.64 -2.15
CA ARG A 84 6.55 -12.46 -2.41
C ARG A 84 5.38 -11.57 -2.81
N VAL A 85 4.51 -12.13 -3.63
CA VAL A 85 3.22 -11.53 -3.98
C VAL A 85 2.14 -12.22 -3.17
N ALA A 86 1.33 -11.44 -2.45
CA ALA A 86 0.23 -11.91 -1.62
C ALA A 86 -1.12 -11.44 -2.15
N ALA A 87 -2.18 -12.15 -1.84
CA ALA A 87 -3.53 -11.62 -1.96
C ALA A 87 -3.76 -10.48 -0.95
N PHE A 88 -4.69 -9.55 -1.24
CA PHE A 88 -5.08 -8.44 -0.36
C PHE A 88 -5.82 -8.94 0.90
N SER A 89 -5.17 -9.77 1.72
CA SER A 89 -5.80 -10.35 2.90
C SER A 89 -4.76 -10.75 3.94
N ALA A 90 -5.19 -10.92 5.18
CA ALA A 90 -4.34 -11.48 6.23
C ALA A 90 -3.90 -12.91 5.89
N GLN A 91 -4.79 -13.72 5.31
CA GLN A 91 -4.44 -15.07 4.87
C GLN A 91 -3.34 -15.06 3.81
N GLY A 92 -3.39 -14.13 2.85
CA GLY A 92 -2.34 -13.96 1.84
C GLY A 92 -0.99 -13.59 2.46
N GLY A 93 -0.99 -12.67 3.43
CA GLY A 93 0.21 -12.31 4.18
C GLY A 93 0.79 -13.47 4.98
N TYR A 94 -0.05 -14.24 5.65
CA TYR A 94 0.35 -15.45 6.39
C TYR A 94 1.01 -16.48 5.47
N GLN A 95 0.40 -16.77 4.32
CA GLN A 95 0.95 -17.73 3.34
C GLN A 95 2.29 -17.25 2.77
N ALA A 96 2.37 -16.00 2.34
CA ALA A 96 3.59 -15.43 1.78
C ALA A 96 4.76 -15.48 2.77
N MET A 97 4.50 -15.19 4.06
CA MET A 97 5.53 -15.27 5.10
C MET A 97 5.92 -16.73 5.40
N THR A 98 4.95 -17.64 5.41
CA THR A 98 5.20 -19.08 5.58
C THR A 98 6.13 -19.62 4.50
N GLU A 99 5.86 -19.31 3.24
CA GLU A 99 6.69 -19.70 2.10
C GLU A 99 8.09 -19.07 2.17
N MET A 100 8.18 -17.79 2.53
CA MET A 100 9.45 -17.09 2.65
C MET A 100 10.35 -17.74 3.71
N LEU A 101 9.79 -18.14 4.85
CA LEU A 101 10.54 -18.84 5.91
C LEU A 101 10.90 -20.28 5.52
N ALA A 102 10.02 -20.98 4.80
CA ALA A 102 10.25 -22.34 4.31
C ALA A 102 11.43 -22.40 3.31
N ASP A 103 11.63 -21.36 2.51
CA ASP A 103 12.79 -21.23 1.61
C ASP A 103 14.12 -21.00 2.34
N GLY A 104 14.13 -21.03 3.67
CA GLY A 104 15.31 -20.72 4.48
C GLY A 104 15.67 -19.24 4.52
N LYS A 105 14.84 -18.38 3.93
CA LYS A 105 15.01 -16.92 3.99
C LYS A 105 14.67 -16.45 5.41
N ARG A 106 15.60 -15.76 6.03
CA ARG A 106 15.43 -15.19 7.38
C ARG A 106 15.70 -13.70 7.34
N PRO A 107 14.73 -12.90 6.84
CA PRO A 107 14.81 -11.45 6.93
C PRO A 107 14.75 -11.01 8.40
N ASP A 108 15.28 -9.84 8.70
CA ASP A 108 15.17 -9.19 10.01
C ASP A 108 14.19 -8.00 9.99
N GLY A 109 13.60 -7.74 8.81
CA GLY A 109 12.50 -6.80 8.64
C GLY A 109 11.72 -7.07 7.37
N VAL A 110 10.42 -6.85 7.40
CA VAL A 110 9.53 -7.00 6.25
C VAL A 110 8.60 -5.79 6.10
N LEU A 111 8.62 -5.19 4.91
CA LEU A 111 7.61 -4.23 4.50
C LEU A 111 6.48 -4.97 3.77
N CYS A 112 5.27 -4.79 4.25
CA CYS A 112 4.05 -5.33 3.66
C CYS A 112 3.31 -4.23 2.89
N ALA A 113 2.86 -4.53 1.69
CA ALA A 113 2.14 -3.55 0.86
C ALA A 113 0.84 -3.03 1.49
N THR A 114 0.26 -3.74 2.46
CA THR A 114 -0.91 -3.30 3.22
C THR A 114 -0.85 -3.76 4.68
N ASP A 115 -1.61 -3.08 5.56
CA ASP A 115 -1.74 -3.48 6.97
C ASP A 115 -2.41 -4.85 7.13
N MET A 116 -3.32 -5.22 6.22
CA MET A 116 -3.94 -6.55 6.23
C MET A 116 -2.93 -7.67 5.96
N ILE A 117 -2.02 -7.46 5.02
CA ILE A 117 -0.92 -8.40 4.77
C ILE A 117 -0.01 -8.47 5.99
N ALA A 118 0.34 -7.31 6.58
CA ALA A 118 1.15 -7.25 7.79
C ALA A 118 0.52 -7.99 8.97
N ALA A 119 -0.80 -7.91 9.14
CA ALA A 119 -1.53 -8.67 10.16
C ALA A 119 -1.34 -10.19 10.00
N GLY A 120 -1.42 -10.69 8.76
CA GLY A 120 -1.16 -12.09 8.45
C GLY A 120 0.29 -12.49 8.71
N VAL A 121 1.24 -11.62 8.37
CA VAL A 121 2.67 -11.82 8.68
C VAL A 121 2.88 -11.93 10.18
N LEU A 122 2.31 -11.01 10.97
CA LEU A 122 2.41 -11.04 12.44
C LEU A 122 1.84 -12.33 13.03
N SER A 123 0.68 -12.81 12.54
CA SER A 123 0.11 -14.09 12.95
C SER A 123 1.06 -15.26 12.66
N CYS A 124 1.62 -15.31 11.46
CA CYS A 124 2.59 -16.32 11.05
C CYS A 124 3.83 -16.35 11.94
N LEU A 125 4.39 -15.17 12.27
CA LEU A 125 5.56 -15.04 13.12
C LEU A 125 5.27 -15.44 14.57
N SER A 126 4.12 -15.01 15.10
CA SER A 126 3.66 -15.34 16.46
C SER A 126 3.52 -16.86 16.67
N GLU A 127 2.90 -17.57 15.73
CA GLU A 127 2.74 -19.02 15.78
C GLU A 127 4.07 -19.78 15.75
N ARG A 128 5.11 -19.17 15.19
CA ARG A 128 6.47 -19.75 15.11
C ARG A 128 7.39 -19.26 16.24
N GLY A 129 6.87 -18.50 17.18
CA GLY A 129 7.63 -17.96 18.29
C GLY A 129 8.69 -16.93 17.88
N ILE A 130 8.58 -16.32 16.69
CA ILE A 130 9.48 -15.28 16.22
C ILE A 130 9.01 -13.94 16.79
N THR A 131 9.85 -13.28 17.56
CA THR A 131 9.49 -12.05 18.27
C THR A 131 9.51 -10.82 17.36
N VAL A 132 8.46 -10.00 17.45
CA VAL A 132 8.36 -8.71 16.75
C VAL A 132 8.28 -7.60 17.79
N PRO A 133 9.13 -6.58 17.75
CA PRO A 133 10.17 -6.29 16.73
C PRO A 133 11.56 -6.92 17.01
N GLY A 134 11.69 -7.78 18.01
CA GLY A 134 12.98 -8.27 18.50
C GLY A 134 13.82 -9.00 17.45
N GLU A 135 13.27 -10.04 16.85
CA GLU A 135 13.95 -10.85 15.83
C GLU A 135 13.59 -10.39 14.41
N MET A 136 12.38 -9.88 14.21
CA MET A 136 11.91 -9.38 12.92
C MET A 136 11.05 -8.13 13.09
N LYS A 137 11.33 -7.09 12.33
CA LYS A 137 10.49 -5.89 12.27
C LYS A 137 9.42 -6.06 11.18
N VAL A 138 8.22 -5.60 11.45
CA VAL A 138 7.11 -5.63 10.48
C VAL A 138 6.57 -4.23 10.30
N ALA A 139 6.43 -3.82 9.04
CA ALA A 139 5.80 -2.56 8.68
C ALA A 139 4.71 -2.80 7.63
N GLY A 140 3.66 -2.00 7.69
CA GLY A 140 2.53 -2.02 6.76
C GLY A 140 2.33 -0.68 6.08
N MET A 141 1.21 -0.57 5.35
CA MET A 141 0.82 0.65 4.66
C MET A 141 -0.70 0.80 4.67
N GLY A 142 -1.19 1.98 5.07
CA GLY A 142 -2.60 2.32 5.04
C GLY A 142 -3.13 2.95 6.32
N HIS A 143 -2.63 2.55 7.47
CA HIS A 143 -3.14 2.93 8.80
C HIS A 143 -4.65 2.73 8.90
N GLY A 144 -5.12 1.55 8.46
CA GLY A 144 -6.50 1.13 8.68
C GLY A 144 -6.76 0.73 10.14
N THR A 145 -8.01 0.55 10.51
CA THR A 145 -8.44 0.16 11.87
C THR A 145 -7.68 -1.05 12.42
N ILE A 146 -7.27 -1.96 11.55
CA ILE A 146 -6.51 -3.15 11.95
C ILE A 146 -5.14 -2.79 12.55
N ALA A 147 -4.47 -1.75 12.06
CA ALA A 147 -3.15 -1.37 12.52
C ALA A 147 -3.12 -0.98 14.00
N ASP A 148 -4.19 -0.36 14.49
CA ASP A 148 -4.35 0.04 15.88
C ASP A 148 -4.69 -1.12 16.83
N LEU A 149 -5.25 -2.20 16.28
CA LEU A 149 -5.68 -3.38 17.06
C LEU A 149 -4.57 -4.44 17.17
N LEU A 150 -3.53 -4.37 16.36
CA LEU A 150 -2.44 -5.33 16.39
C LEU A 150 -1.54 -5.16 17.63
N CYS A 151 -1.01 -6.28 18.11
CA CYS A 151 -0.04 -6.32 19.20
C CYS A 151 1.18 -7.16 18.75
N PRO A 152 2.38 -6.56 18.61
CA PRO A 152 2.67 -5.14 18.81
C PRO A 152 1.96 -4.23 17.80
N ARG A 153 1.79 -2.94 18.14
CA ARG A 153 1.25 -1.94 17.22
C ARG A 153 2.09 -1.90 15.93
N LEU A 154 1.40 -1.83 14.80
CA LEU A 154 2.04 -1.84 13.50
C LEU A 154 2.62 -0.46 13.15
N THR A 155 3.89 -0.43 12.75
CA THR A 155 4.46 0.72 12.04
C THR A 155 3.83 0.79 10.64
N THR A 156 3.16 1.89 10.33
CA THR A 156 2.42 2.05 9.07
C THR A 156 2.33 3.51 8.66
N VAL A 157 2.12 3.77 7.36
CA VAL A 157 1.89 5.11 6.82
C VAL A 157 0.40 5.45 6.83
N HIS A 158 0.04 6.67 7.21
CA HIS A 158 -1.33 7.15 7.25
C HIS A 158 -1.70 7.89 5.96
N TYR A 159 -2.69 7.38 5.22
CA TYR A 159 -3.13 7.93 3.93
C TYR A 159 -4.29 8.94 4.03
N HIS A 160 -4.67 9.43 5.20
CA HIS A 160 -5.73 10.44 5.36
C HIS A 160 -7.01 10.17 4.53
N TYR A 161 -7.48 8.93 4.49
CA TYR A 161 -8.62 8.49 3.66
C TYR A 161 -9.88 9.35 3.83
N HIS A 162 -10.11 9.87 5.03
CA HIS A 162 -11.24 10.75 5.31
C HIS A 162 -11.15 12.07 4.55
N THR A 163 -9.97 12.67 4.51
CA THR A 163 -9.70 13.90 3.76
C THR A 163 -9.86 13.66 2.27
N SER A 164 -9.24 12.60 1.76
CA SER A 164 -9.33 12.24 0.34
C SER A 164 -10.76 11.97 -0.12
N GLY A 165 -11.56 11.30 0.72
CA GLY A 165 -12.97 11.06 0.45
C GLY A 165 -13.79 12.36 0.37
N ARG A 166 -13.54 13.30 1.29
CA ARG A 166 -14.19 14.62 1.28
C ARG A 166 -13.80 15.42 0.04
N GLU A 167 -12.50 15.52 -0.25
CA GLU A 167 -12.02 16.25 -1.44
C GLU A 167 -12.57 15.66 -2.75
N ALA A 168 -12.70 14.33 -2.83
CA ALA A 168 -13.30 13.68 -3.99
C ALA A 168 -14.80 14.01 -4.13
N ALA A 169 -15.52 14.08 -3.00
CA ALA A 169 -16.94 14.47 -3.00
C ALA A 169 -17.12 15.94 -3.41
N ASP A 170 -16.31 16.84 -2.85
CA ASP A 170 -16.34 18.27 -3.20
C ASP A 170 -16.05 18.47 -4.70
N LEU A 171 -15.02 17.80 -5.22
CA LEU A 171 -14.69 17.85 -6.65
C LEU A 171 -15.83 17.30 -7.53
N LEU A 172 -16.51 16.25 -7.08
CA LEU A 172 -17.67 15.69 -7.81
C LEU A 172 -18.84 16.68 -7.83
N LEU A 173 -19.15 17.35 -6.72
CA LEU A 173 -20.19 18.37 -6.64
C LEU A 173 -19.91 19.54 -7.59
N ASP A 174 -18.69 20.06 -7.62
CA ASP A 174 -18.27 21.11 -8.55
C ASP A 174 -18.48 20.71 -10.03
N LEU A 175 -18.20 19.46 -10.37
CA LEU A 175 -18.42 18.94 -11.72
C LEU A 175 -19.92 18.83 -12.07
N MET A 176 -20.75 18.51 -11.09
CA MET A 176 -22.21 18.45 -11.27
C MET A 176 -22.83 19.86 -11.49
N GLU A 177 -22.41 20.87 -10.72
CA GLU A 177 -22.82 22.23 -10.84
C GLU A 177 -22.46 22.83 -12.20
N LYS A 178 -21.22 22.68 -12.64
CA LYS A 178 -20.77 23.15 -13.97
C LYS A 178 -21.57 22.54 -15.13
N ARG A 179 -22.02 21.29 -15.02
CA ARG A 179 -22.91 20.64 -15.99
C ARG A 179 -24.34 21.18 -15.92
N GLY A 180 -24.83 21.54 -14.72
CA GLY A 180 -26.11 22.18 -14.53
C GLY A 180 -26.20 23.54 -15.27
N ASP A 181 -25.18 24.37 -15.08
CA ASP A 181 -25.07 25.69 -15.73
C ASP A 181 -24.97 25.61 -17.27
N SER A 182 -24.27 24.62 -17.80
CA SER A 182 -24.15 24.44 -19.25
C SER A 182 -25.46 23.97 -19.92
N ARG A 183 -26.36 23.30 -19.20
CA ARG A 183 -27.71 22.95 -19.68
C ARG A 183 -28.69 24.12 -19.63
N ASN A 184 -28.48 25.09 -18.73
CA ASN A 184 -29.34 26.28 -18.61
C ASN A 184 -28.94 27.43 -19.55
N ARG A 185 -27.81 27.32 -20.28
CA ARG A 185 -27.38 28.34 -21.28
C ARG A 185 -27.81 28.02 -22.73
N GLY A 186 -28.63 27.03 -22.91
CA GLY A 186 -29.14 26.57 -24.21
C GLY A 186 -30.64 26.82 -24.36
N CYS A 187 -31.10 28.09 -24.25
CA CYS A 187 -32.41 28.56 -24.73
C CYS A 187 -32.21 29.85 -25.49
#